data_fcba9cd35b172468c401b6862847fcf1
#
_entry.id   fcba9cd35b172468c401b6862847fcf1
#
_cell.length_a   1.000
_cell.length_b   1.000
_cell.length_c   1.000
_cell.angle_alpha   90.00
_cell.angle_beta   90.00
_cell.angle_gamma   90.00
#
_symmetry.space_group_name_H-M   'P 1'
#
loop_
_entity.id
_entity.type
_entity.pdbx_description
1 polymer ?
#
loop_
_entity_poly.entity_id
_entity_poly.type
_entity_poly.pdbx_seq_one_letter_code
_entity_poly.pdbx_strand_id
1 'polypeptide(L)' 'PISGLKLDRSFTAGVTSKDSNAARLAQGLVGLAEGLGLSTTAEGVETPEQAKLLGSQGWKRGQGWLYGMPAPSICR' A
#
# COMPACT_ATOMS: atom_id res chain seq x y z
N PRO A 1 -11.34 0.99 18.63
CA PRO A 1 -11.54 0.15 17.46
C PRO A 1 -10.54 0.47 16.35
N ILE A 2 -10.19 -0.53 15.59
CA ILE A 2 -9.28 -0.38 14.47
C ILE A 2 -10.06 0.22 13.31
N SER A 3 -9.57 1.34 12.77
CA SER A 3 -10.23 1.98 11.65
C SER A 3 -9.39 1.95 10.37
N GLY A 4 -8.16 1.50 10.46
CA GLY A 4 -7.27 1.49 9.30
C GLY A 4 -6.22 0.41 9.37
N LEU A 5 -5.71 0.04 8.20
CA LEU A 5 -4.63 -0.92 8.05
C LEU A 5 -3.48 -0.23 7.33
N LYS A 6 -2.27 -0.41 7.85
CA LYS A 6 -1.07 0.18 7.24
C LYS A 6 -0.14 -0.92 6.75
N LEU A 7 0.38 -0.74 5.54
CA LEU A 7 1.41 -1.61 5.01
C LEU A 7 2.76 -1.03 5.41
N ASP A 8 3.53 -1.80 6.16
CA ASP A 8 4.84 -1.36 6.63
C ASP A 8 5.79 -1.11 5.46
N ARG A 9 6.74 -0.16 5.65
CA ARG A 9 7.67 0.19 4.59
C ARG A 9 8.51 -0.99 4.09
N SER A 10 8.80 -1.94 4.97
CA SER A 10 9.60 -3.09 4.57
C SER A 10 8.88 -3.94 3.53
N PHE A 11 7.56 -4.02 3.61
CA PHE A 11 6.77 -4.72 2.59
C PHE A 11 6.62 -3.87 1.35
N THR A 12 6.41 -2.56 1.51
CA THR A 12 6.29 -1.65 0.36
C THR A 12 7.54 -1.71 -0.49
N ALA A 13 8.71 -1.79 0.14
CA ALA A 13 9.98 -1.83 -0.58
C ALA A 13 10.08 -3.05 -1.49
N GLY A 14 9.43 -4.14 -1.13
CA GLY A 14 9.53 -5.39 -1.90
C GLY A 14 8.40 -5.63 -2.88
N VAL A 15 7.37 -4.78 -2.93
CA VAL A 15 6.17 -5.11 -3.72
C VAL A 15 6.42 -5.18 -5.22
N THR A 16 7.45 -4.50 -5.72
CA THR A 16 7.78 -4.53 -7.14
C THR A 16 8.85 -5.58 -7.47
N SER A 17 9.36 -6.30 -6.48
CA SER A 17 10.36 -7.34 -6.71
C SER A 17 9.69 -8.59 -7.26
N LYS A 18 10.28 -9.16 -8.30
CA LYS A 18 9.72 -10.36 -8.93
C LYS A 18 9.79 -11.59 -8.03
N ASP A 19 10.79 -11.63 -7.16
CA ASP A 19 11.02 -12.78 -6.30
C ASP A 19 10.43 -12.64 -4.91
N SER A 20 9.68 -11.56 -4.69
CA SER A 20 9.14 -11.25 -3.38
C SER A 20 7.68 -11.68 -3.27
N ASN A 21 7.29 -12.14 -2.09
CA ASN A 21 5.89 -12.39 -1.79
C ASN A 21 5.19 -11.14 -1.27
N ALA A 22 5.91 -10.01 -1.21
CA ALA A 22 5.35 -8.78 -0.65
C ALA A 22 4.13 -8.30 -1.41
N ALA A 23 4.15 -8.42 -2.75
CA ALA A 23 3.00 -8.01 -3.56
C ALA A 23 1.77 -8.86 -3.25
N ARG A 24 1.96 -10.17 -3.06
CA ARG A 24 0.86 -11.07 -2.73
C ARG A 24 0.32 -10.79 -1.33
N LEU A 25 1.21 -10.53 -0.39
CA LEU A 25 0.81 -10.20 0.97
C LEU A 25 0.02 -8.89 0.98
N ALA A 26 0.51 -7.88 0.26
CA ALA A 26 -0.18 -6.61 0.16
C ALA A 26 -1.57 -6.78 -0.44
N GLN A 27 -1.70 -7.61 -1.47
CA GLN A 27 -2.99 -7.89 -2.10
C GLN A 27 -3.96 -8.54 -1.11
N GLY A 28 -3.47 -9.51 -0.34
CA GLY A 28 -4.29 -10.19 0.66
C GLY A 28 -4.73 -9.25 1.76
N LEU A 29 -3.82 -8.39 2.22
CA LEU A 29 -4.13 -7.45 3.28
C LEU A 29 -5.16 -6.42 2.87
N VAL A 30 -5.04 -5.89 1.64
CA VAL A 30 -6.02 -4.89 1.18
C VAL A 30 -7.39 -5.52 0.99
N GLY A 31 -7.45 -6.77 0.53
CA GLY A 31 -8.71 -7.48 0.40
C GLY A 31 -9.38 -7.69 1.74
N LEU A 32 -8.58 -8.06 2.75
CA LEU A 32 -9.09 -8.23 4.10
C LEU A 32 -9.63 -6.91 4.65
N ALA A 33 -8.87 -5.83 4.46
CA ALA A 33 -9.28 -4.51 4.94
C ALA A 33 -10.59 -4.08 4.29
N GLU A 34 -10.74 -4.31 3.00
CA GLU A 34 -11.97 -3.95 2.30
C GLU A 34 -13.16 -4.74 2.85
N GLY A 35 -12.95 -6.02 3.12
CA GLY A 35 -14.00 -6.85 3.70
C GLY A 35 -14.42 -6.40 5.08
N LEU A 36 -13.52 -5.77 5.83
CA LEU A 36 -13.78 -5.28 7.16
C LEU A 36 -14.17 -3.80 7.22
N GLY A 37 -14.17 -3.13 6.07
CA GLY A 37 -14.51 -1.71 6.04
C GLY A 37 -13.41 -0.81 6.58
N LEU A 38 -12.16 -1.27 6.54
CA LEU A 38 -11.03 -0.50 7.04
C LEU A 38 -10.41 0.35 5.94
N SER A 39 -9.88 1.51 6.31
CA SER A 39 -9.08 2.30 5.38
C SER A 39 -7.71 1.64 5.23
N THR A 40 -7.04 1.94 4.12
CA THR A 40 -5.74 1.33 3.83
C THR A 40 -4.71 2.39 3.51
N THR A 41 -3.50 2.22 4.04
CA THR A 41 -2.40 3.15 3.82
C THR A 41 -1.13 2.33 3.60
N ALA A 42 -0.37 2.65 2.56
CA ALA A 42 0.93 2.04 2.33
C ALA A 42 2.01 3.02 2.75
N GLU A 43 2.90 2.59 3.65
CA GLU A 43 4.00 3.42 4.13
C GLU A 43 5.24 3.17 3.30
N GLY A 44 6.07 4.19 3.16
CA GLY A 44 7.35 4.05 2.50
C GLY A 44 7.27 3.92 0.99
N VAL A 45 6.27 4.54 0.37
CA VAL A 45 6.14 4.54 -1.10
C VAL A 45 7.19 5.50 -1.65
N GLU A 46 8.16 4.95 -2.38
CA GLU A 46 9.31 5.73 -2.86
C GLU A 46 9.43 5.77 -4.37
N THR A 47 8.71 4.94 -5.09
CA THR A 47 8.80 4.91 -6.54
C THR A 47 7.40 4.95 -7.17
N PRO A 48 7.30 5.50 -8.40
CA PRO A 48 6.02 5.45 -9.12
C PRO A 48 5.52 4.03 -9.35
N GLU A 49 6.43 3.08 -9.54
CA GLU A 49 6.06 1.68 -9.74
C GLU A 49 5.37 1.12 -8.51
N GLN A 50 5.90 1.42 -7.32
CA GLN A 50 5.26 1.01 -6.08
C GLN A 50 3.86 1.60 -5.95
N ALA A 51 3.75 2.90 -6.20
CA ALA A 51 2.46 3.58 -6.12
C ALA A 51 1.45 2.99 -7.09
N LYS A 52 1.88 2.72 -8.31
CA LYS A 52 1.01 2.17 -9.34
C LYS A 52 0.53 0.77 -8.96
N LEU A 53 1.45 -0.07 -8.49
CA LEU A 53 1.10 -1.43 -8.11
C LEU A 53 0.12 -1.42 -6.95
N LEU A 54 0.43 -0.69 -5.90
CA LEU A 54 -0.42 -0.65 -4.71
C LEU A 54 -1.78 -0.03 -5.02
N GLY A 55 -1.81 1.01 -5.85
CA GLY A 55 -3.06 1.59 -6.27
C GLY A 55 -3.92 0.60 -7.04
N SER A 56 -3.31 -0.22 -7.90
CA SER A 56 -4.05 -1.23 -8.66
C SER A 56 -4.62 -2.32 -7.75
N GLN A 57 -4.01 -2.53 -6.58
CA GLN A 57 -4.50 -3.50 -5.62
C GLN A 57 -5.63 -2.96 -4.75
N GLY A 58 -5.84 -1.65 -4.74
CA GLY A 58 -6.90 -1.04 -3.96
C GLY A 58 -6.44 -0.27 -2.74
N TRP A 59 -5.15 -0.10 -2.53
CA TRP A 59 -4.65 0.74 -1.45
C TRP A 59 -5.09 2.17 -1.68
N LYS A 60 -5.66 2.80 -0.65
CA LYS A 60 -6.32 4.10 -0.81
C LYS A 60 -5.40 5.27 -0.57
N ARG A 61 -4.37 5.10 0.25
CA ARG A 61 -3.45 6.17 0.62
C ARG A 61 -2.02 5.70 0.56
N GLY A 62 -1.13 6.63 0.32
CA GLY A 62 0.30 6.35 0.35
C GLY A 62 1.02 7.38 1.16
N GLN A 63 2.05 6.95 1.90
CA GLN A 63 2.96 7.82 2.62
C GLN A 63 4.36 7.45 2.21
N GLY A 64 5.21 8.44 2.06
CA GLY A 64 6.58 8.14 1.78
C GLY A 64 7.27 9.24 1.03
N TRP A 65 8.49 8.93 0.64
CA TRP A 65 9.38 9.87 0.03
C TRP A 65 8.85 10.40 -1.29
N LEU A 66 8.20 9.56 -2.07
CA LEU A 66 7.66 9.94 -3.37
C LEU A 66 6.71 11.12 -3.26
N TYR A 67 5.92 11.16 -2.21
CA TYR A 67 4.91 12.21 -2.02
C TYR A 67 5.43 13.37 -1.18
N GLY A 68 6.57 13.19 -0.50
CA GLY A 68 7.11 14.16 0.43
C GLY A 68 6.31 14.26 1.73
N MET A 69 5.00 14.12 1.66
CA MET A 69 4.08 14.13 2.79
C MET A 69 3.02 13.08 2.54
N PRO A 70 2.26 12.68 3.57
CA PRO A 70 1.18 11.74 3.35
C PRO A 70 0.26 12.20 2.24
N ALA A 71 0.04 11.34 1.27
CA ALA A 71 -0.81 11.64 0.13
C ALA A 71 -2.23 11.17 0.40
N PRO A 72 -3.24 11.86 -0.14
CA PRO A 72 -4.63 11.46 0.08
C PRO A 72 -4.98 10.14 -0.58
N SER A 73 -4.34 9.82 -1.71
CA SER A 73 -4.68 8.61 -2.43
C SER A 73 -3.55 8.23 -3.37
N ILE A 74 -3.32 6.91 -3.50
CA ILE A 74 -2.44 6.34 -4.52
C ILE A 74 -3.25 5.65 -5.60
N CYS A 75 -4.54 5.51 -5.40
CA CYS A 75 -5.44 4.87 -6.35
C CYS A 75 -6.07 5.94 -7.22
N ARG A 76 -5.74 5.91 -8.50
CA ARG A 76 -6.22 6.94 -9.41
C ARG A 76 -6.84 6.34 -10.62
#